data_599a558189cc18ef0b8574d77884c721
#
_entry.id   599a558189cc18ef0b8574d77884c721
#
_cell.length_a   1.000
_cell.length_b   1.000
_cell.length_c   1.000
_cell.angle_alpha   90.00
_cell.angle_beta   90.00
_cell.angle_gamma   90.00
#
_symmetry.space_group_name_H-M   'P 1'
#
loop_
_entity.id
_entity.type
_entity.pdbx_description
1 polymer ?
#
loop_
_entity_poly.entity_id
_entity_poly.type
_entity_poly.pdbx_seq_one_letter_code
_entity_poly.pdbx_strand_id
1 'polypeptide(L)'
;MHKPIAVAALAILLSAAPALAQPGSPNTTPGTVTRIVLVHIKPGHADQFWADVRQHQKPVYDEEKRQGILTNYTVATKPTQDNPDDWNVAYTLTYPNWAALDNLATRTDPITLAHYGSAANRTAAGITRVEHSTLVATFLVRDQTVNPWK
;
A
#
# COMPACT_ATOMS: atom_id res chain seq x y z
N MET A 1 -6.34 42.91 52.20
CA MET A 1 -6.09 41.49 52.49
C MET A 1 -6.46 40.68 51.23
N HIS A 2 -5.50 40.31 50.39
CA HIS A 2 -5.72 39.54 49.17
C HIS A 2 -5.22 38.11 49.43
N LYS A 3 -6.13 37.13 49.29
CA LYS A 3 -5.80 35.71 49.41
C LYS A 3 -5.34 35.20 48.02
N PRO A 4 -4.21 34.50 47.91
CA PRO A 4 -3.83 33.86 46.64
C PRO A 4 -4.63 32.58 46.44
N ILE A 5 -5.21 32.43 45.23
CA ILE A 5 -5.84 31.21 44.78
C ILE A 5 -4.73 30.34 44.15
N ALA A 6 -4.47 29.20 44.79
CA ALA A 6 -3.55 28.20 44.25
C ALA A 6 -4.27 27.40 43.17
N VAL A 7 -3.81 27.53 41.91
CA VAL A 7 -4.26 26.70 40.80
C VAL A 7 -3.41 25.44 40.79
N ALA A 8 -4.00 24.30 41.15
CA ALA A 8 -3.37 23.00 41.04
C ALA A 8 -3.46 22.53 39.57
N ALA A 9 -2.33 22.49 38.88
CA ALA A 9 -2.22 21.89 37.54
C ALA A 9 -2.24 20.37 37.69
N LEU A 10 -3.34 19.73 37.22
CA LEU A 10 -3.46 18.28 37.14
C LEU A 10 -2.75 17.81 35.85
N ALA A 11 -1.54 17.30 35.98
CA ALA A 11 -0.80 16.68 34.88
C ALA A 11 -1.40 15.30 34.60
N ILE A 12 -2.17 15.18 33.50
CA ILE A 12 -2.64 13.89 32.99
C ILE A 12 -1.48 13.23 32.27
N LEU A 13 -0.83 12.26 32.91
CA LEU A 13 0.12 11.34 32.27
C LEU A 13 -0.67 10.40 31.38
N LEU A 14 -0.74 10.69 30.06
CA LEU A 14 -1.12 9.70 29.07
C LEU A 14 -0.01 8.64 29.00
N SER A 15 -0.17 7.55 29.73
CA SER A 15 0.62 6.35 29.52
C SER A 15 0.22 5.76 28.15
N ALA A 16 1.08 5.91 27.15
CA ALA A 16 0.98 5.15 25.92
C ALA A 16 1.13 3.66 26.29
N ALA A 17 0.01 2.95 26.37
CA ALA A 17 0.03 1.50 26.53
C ALA A 17 0.78 0.93 25.30
N PRO A 18 1.81 0.08 25.50
CA PRO A 18 2.43 -0.60 24.38
C PRO A 18 1.33 -1.38 23.64
N ALA A 19 1.23 -1.19 22.33
CA ALA A 19 0.37 -2.01 21.51
C ALA A 19 0.83 -3.47 21.68
N LEU A 20 0.09 -4.23 22.48
CA LEU A 20 0.36 -5.65 22.69
C LEU A 20 0.22 -6.31 21.32
N ALA A 21 1.34 -6.74 20.75
CA ALA A 21 1.32 -7.65 19.61
C ALA A 21 0.38 -8.79 19.97
N GLN A 22 -0.70 -8.98 19.19
CA GLN A 22 -1.62 -10.08 19.44
C GLN A 22 -0.82 -11.39 19.47
N PRO A 23 -0.91 -12.20 20.53
CA PRO A 23 -0.25 -13.48 20.55
C PRO A 23 -0.62 -14.25 19.28
N GLY A 24 0.36 -14.75 18.53
CA GLY A 24 0.10 -15.57 17.35
C GLY A 24 -0.82 -16.72 17.72
N SER A 25 -1.81 -17.01 16.86
CA SER A 25 -2.63 -18.21 17.07
C SER A 25 -1.73 -19.46 17.02
N PRO A 26 -1.86 -20.41 17.98
CA PRO A 26 -1.08 -21.64 17.92
C PRO A 26 -1.37 -22.47 16.65
N ASN A 27 -2.48 -22.19 15.98
CA ASN A 27 -2.95 -22.89 14.80
C ASN A 27 -2.41 -22.30 13.48
N THR A 28 -1.85 -21.09 13.51
CA THR A 28 -1.33 -20.43 12.31
C THR A 28 0.00 -19.72 12.56
N THR A 29 0.82 -19.67 11.53
CA THR A 29 2.04 -18.86 11.50
C THR A 29 1.86 -17.72 10.51
N PRO A 30 1.99 -16.46 10.96
CA PRO A 30 1.88 -15.30 10.11
C PRO A 30 3.00 -15.24 9.05
N GLY A 31 2.62 -14.95 7.81
CA GLY A 31 3.52 -14.75 6.67
C GLY A 31 3.63 -13.30 6.21
N THR A 32 3.85 -13.15 4.93
CA THR A 32 3.98 -11.86 4.22
C THR A 32 2.68 -11.06 4.25
N VAL A 33 2.81 -9.76 3.98
CA VAL A 33 1.67 -8.85 3.82
C VAL A 33 1.61 -8.43 2.37
N THR A 34 0.44 -8.55 1.75
CA THR A 34 0.24 -8.19 0.35
C THR A 34 -0.81 -7.08 0.25
N ARG A 35 -0.44 -5.97 -0.39
CA ARG A 35 -1.40 -4.98 -0.86
C ARG A 35 -1.97 -5.44 -2.18
N ILE A 36 -3.28 -5.52 -2.26
CA ILE A 36 -4.03 -5.80 -3.49
C ILE A 36 -4.65 -4.49 -3.95
N VAL A 37 -4.42 -4.14 -5.21
CA VAL A 37 -4.97 -2.96 -5.86
C VAL A 37 -5.76 -3.42 -7.07
N LEU A 38 -7.06 -3.19 -7.07
CA LEU A 38 -7.98 -3.56 -8.14
C LEU A 38 -8.30 -2.34 -9.00
N VAL A 39 -8.09 -2.47 -10.30
CA VAL A 39 -8.21 -1.38 -11.26
C VAL A 39 -9.14 -1.79 -12.39
N HIS A 40 -9.96 -0.85 -12.84
CA HIS A 40 -10.75 -0.95 -14.05
C HIS A 40 -10.08 -0.12 -15.15
N ILE A 41 -9.66 -0.77 -16.25
CA ILE A 41 -9.24 -0.07 -17.46
C ILE A 41 -10.49 0.40 -18.18
N LYS A 42 -10.58 1.70 -18.44
CA LYS A 42 -11.72 2.26 -19.16
C LYS A 42 -11.80 1.75 -20.59
N PRO A 43 -12.99 1.58 -21.16
CA PRO A 43 -13.16 1.13 -22.54
C PRO A 43 -12.34 1.99 -23.53
N GLY A 44 -11.60 1.34 -24.43
CA GLY A 44 -10.76 2.01 -25.44
C GLY A 44 -9.41 2.51 -24.94
N HIS A 45 -9.07 2.36 -23.64
CA HIS A 45 -7.82 2.89 -23.08
C HIS A 45 -6.77 1.81 -22.71
N ALA A 46 -6.91 0.61 -23.21
CA ALA A 46 -6.00 -0.50 -22.85
C ALA A 46 -4.54 -0.21 -23.24
N ASP A 47 -4.30 0.34 -24.42
CA ASP A 47 -2.93 0.62 -24.89
C ASP A 47 -2.26 1.70 -24.03
N GLN A 48 -2.97 2.77 -23.69
CA GLN A 48 -2.48 3.84 -22.81
C GLN A 48 -2.18 3.32 -21.41
N PHE A 49 -3.08 2.49 -20.87
CA PHE A 49 -2.88 1.86 -19.58
C PHE A 49 -1.62 1.00 -19.54
N TRP A 50 -1.45 0.09 -20.52
CA TRP A 50 -0.27 -0.78 -20.55
C TRP A 50 1.02 -0.04 -20.90
N ALA A 51 0.94 1.08 -21.62
CA ALA A 51 2.07 1.97 -21.82
C ALA A 51 2.50 2.62 -20.49
N ASP A 52 1.55 3.15 -19.70
CA ASP A 52 1.83 3.72 -18.36
C ASP A 52 2.44 2.66 -17.41
N VAL A 53 1.88 1.44 -17.40
CA VAL A 53 2.43 0.35 -16.58
C VAL A 53 3.89 0.07 -16.94
N ARG A 54 4.21 -0.07 -18.22
CA ARG A 54 5.58 -0.35 -18.69
C ARG A 54 6.53 0.81 -18.41
N GLN A 55 6.07 2.02 -18.64
CA GLN A 55 6.92 3.21 -18.58
C GLN A 55 7.14 3.68 -17.14
N HIS A 56 6.15 3.53 -16.28
CA HIS A 56 6.16 4.15 -14.96
C HIS A 56 6.04 3.16 -13.80
N GLN A 57 5.04 2.30 -13.79
CA GLN A 57 4.78 1.47 -12.61
C GLN A 57 5.82 0.36 -12.47
N LYS A 58 6.10 -0.35 -13.57
CA LYS A 58 7.08 -1.43 -13.57
C LYS A 58 8.48 -0.99 -13.12
N PRO A 59 9.10 0.08 -13.66
CA PRO A 59 10.41 0.54 -13.20
C PRO A 59 10.44 0.92 -11.72
N VAL A 60 9.39 1.55 -11.19
CA VAL A 60 9.29 1.90 -9.78
C VAL A 60 9.23 0.63 -8.91
N TYR A 61 8.38 -0.34 -9.26
CA TYR A 61 8.26 -1.59 -8.49
C TYR A 61 9.51 -2.46 -8.59
N ASP A 62 10.19 -2.48 -9.75
CA ASP A 62 11.48 -3.16 -9.90
C ASP A 62 12.53 -2.57 -8.95
N GLU A 63 12.56 -1.25 -8.83
CA GLU A 63 13.50 -0.57 -7.93
C GLU A 63 13.12 -0.76 -6.46
N GLU A 64 11.83 -0.69 -6.10
CA GLU A 64 11.36 -1.02 -4.75
C GLU A 64 11.72 -2.46 -4.35
N LYS A 65 11.61 -3.40 -5.29
CA LYS A 65 12.02 -4.79 -5.09
C LYS A 65 13.55 -4.90 -4.95
N ARG A 66 14.32 -4.22 -5.78
CA ARG A 66 15.78 -4.18 -5.69
C ARG A 66 16.27 -3.63 -4.35
N GLN A 67 15.58 -2.64 -3.78
CA GLN A 67 15.86 -2.08 -2.47
C GLN A 67 15.30 -2.90 -1.29
N GLY A 68 14.61 -4.02 -1.55
CA GLY A 68 14.04 -4.87 -0.52
C GLY A 68 12.81 -4.27 0.19
N ILE A 69 12.19 -3.24 -0.38
CA ILE A 69 10.92 -2.69 0.10
C ILE A 69 9.81 -3.69 -0.22
N LEU A 70 9.78 -4.19 -1.44
CA LEU A 70 8.94 -5.31 -1.87
C LEU A 70 9.74 -6.62 -1.91
N THR A 71 9.13 -7.71 -1.52
CA THR A 71 9.66 -9.06 -1.78
C THR A 71 9.24 -9.54 -3.16
N ASN A 72 8.04 -9.17 -3.59
CA ASN A 72 7.51 -9.48 -4.90
C ASN A 72 6.41 -8.50 -5.30
N TYR A 73 6.12 -8.43 -6.61
CA TYR A 73 4.91 -7.83 -7.14
C TYR A 73 4.43 -8.62 -8.36
N THR A 74 3.12 -8.58 -8.63
CA THR A 74 2.53 -9.15 -9.84
C THR A 74 1.50 -8.18 -10.42
N VAL A 75 1.25 -8.33 -11.72
CA VAL A 75 0.14 -7.70 -12.40
C VAL A 75 -0.64 -8.81 -13.08
N ALA A 76 -1.92 -8.93 -12.76
CA ALA A 76 -2.81 -9.95 -13.30
C ALA A 76 -4.02 -9.30 -13.98
N THR A 77 -4.54 -9.96 -15.00
CA THR A 77 -5.78 -9.56 -15.66
C THR A 77 -6.93 -10.50 -15.31
N LYS A 78 -8.11 -9.94 -15.14
CA LYS A 78 -9.36 -10.68 -15.00
C LYS A 78 -10.10 -10.63 -16.36
N PRO A 79 -10.16 -11.74 -17.11
CA PRO A 79 -10.80 -11.75 -18.43
C PRO A 79 -12.33 -11.71 -18.37
N THR A 80 -12.91 -12.07 -17.22
CA THR A 80 -14.37 -12.04 -16.98
C THR A 80 -14.74 -10.84 -16.13
N GLN A 81 -15.84 -10.16 -16.45
CA GLN A 81 -16.39 -9.06 -15.68
C GLN A 81 -17.82 -9.38 -15.29
N ASP A 82 -18.17 -9.13 -14.03
CA ASP A 82 -19.52 -9.37 -13.50
C ASP A 82 -20.47 -8.19 -13.80
N ASN A 83 -19.88 -7.00 -14.01
CA ASN A 83 -20.59 -5.79 -14.43
C ASN A 83 -19.62 -4.86 -15.19
N PRO A 84 -20.13 -3.81 -15.88
CA PRO A 84 -19.30 -2.90 -16.68
C PRO A 84 -18.21 -2.15 -15.92
N ASP A 85 -18.41 -1.91 -14.64
CA ASP A 85 -17.46 -1.16 -13.79
C ASP A 85 -16.57 -2.07 -12.93
N ASP A 86 -16.67 -3.39 -13.12
CA ASP A 86 -15.86 -4.35 -12.38
C ASP A 86 -14.38 -4.21 -12.75
N TRP A 87 -13.51 -4.56 -11.79
CA TRP A 87 -12.07 -4.52 -12.06
C TRP A 87 -11.67 -5.55 -13.12
N ASN A 88 -10.65 -5.24 -13.89
CA ASN A 88 -10.08 -6.13 -14.90
C ASN A 88 -8.56 -6.29 -14.79
N VAL A 89 -7.92 -5.49 -13.91
CA VAL A 89 -6.50 -5.63 -13.57
C VAL A 89 -6.33 -5.63 -12.05
N ALA A 90 -5.48 -6.51 -11.55
CA ALA A 90 -5.06 -6.55 -10.16
C ALA A 90 -3.54 -6.39 -10.07
N TYR A 91 -3.07 -5.49 -9.21
CA TYR A 91 -1.69 -5.47 -8.74
C TYR A 91 -1.61 -6.14 -7.37
N THR A 92 -0.59 -6.95 -7.16
CA THR A 92 -0.22 -7.42 -5.83
C THR A 92 1.17 -6.91 -5.50
N LEU A 93 1.32 -6.24 -4.36
CA LEU A 93 2.58 -5.74 -3.85
C LEU A 93 2.85 -6.42 -2.52
N THR A 94 3.83 -7.33 -2.49
CA THR A 94 4.11 -8.17 -1.33
C THR A 94 5.27 -7.59 -0.52
N TYR A 95 5.03 -7.40 0.78
CA TYR A 95 5.96 -6.89 1.77
C TYR A 95 6.37 -8.00 2.73
N PRO A 96 7.59 -7.97 3.31
CA PRO A 96 8.05 -9.02 4.23
C PRO A 96 7.14 -9.25 5.43
N ASN A 97 6.58 -8.19 6.00
CA ASN A 97 5.73 -8.20 7.20
C ASN A 97 5.04 -6.84 7.38
N TRP A 98 4.24 -6.68 8.45
CA TRP A 98 3.56 -5.42 8.76
C TRP A 98 4.52 -4.25 9.01
N ALA A 99 5.65 -4.49 9.68
CA ALA A 99 6.63 -3.44 9.97
C ALA A 99 7.25 -2.84 8.70
N ALA A 100 7.24 -3.58 7.59
CA ALA A 100 7.68 -3.07 6.30
C ALA A 100 6.77 -1.96 5.73
N LEU A 101 5.56 -1.78 6.28
CA LEU A 101 4.65 -0.69 5.91
C LEU A 101 4.90 0.58 6.74
N ASP A 102 5.66 0.48 7.84
CA ASP A 102 6.00 1.64 8.64
C ASP A 102 6.89 2.60 7.83
N ASN A 103 6.52 3.87 7.81
CA ASN A 103 7.21 4.92 7.06
C ASN A 103 7.40 4.58 5.56
N LEU A 104 6.48 3.81 4.96
CA LEU A 104 6.58 3.35 3.58
C LEU A 104 6.76 4.51 2.60
N ALA A 105 5.98 5.59 2.75
CA ALA A 105 6.09 6.77 1.90
C ALA A 105 7.52 7.36 1.92
N THR A 106 8.15 7.49 3.09
CA THR A 106 9.53 8.01 3.23
C THR A 106 10.54 7.14 2.46
N ARG A 107 10.28 5.83 2.33
CA ARG A 107 11.16 4.90 1.63
C ARG A 107 10.89 4.85 0.13
N THR A 108 9.64 5.02 -0.31
CA THR A 108 9.24 4.93 -1.72
C THR A 108 9.27 6.28 -2.44
N ASP A 109 9.07 7.40 -1.75
CA ASP A 109 9.11 8.75 -2.34
C ASP A 109 10.42 9.06 -3.07
N PRO A 110 11.62 8.76 -2.54
CA PRO A 110 12.85 8.99 -3.29
C PRO A 110 12.92 8.22 -4.61
N ILE A 111 12.41 6.98 -4.64
CA ILE A 111 12.38 6.13 -5.84
C ILE A 111 11.46 6.76 -6.89
N THR A 112 10.24 7.11 -6.47
CA THR A 112 9.26 7.71 -7.39
C THR A 112 9.73 9.09 -7.88
N LEU A 113 10.31 9.92 -7.02
CA LEU A 113 10.84 11.21 -7.42
C LEU A 113 12.02 11.08 -8.39
N ALA A 114 12.92 10.13 -8.17
CA ALA A 114 14.02 9.85 -9.11
C ALA A 114 13.50 9.38 -10.46
N HIS A 115 12.46 8.53 -10.47
CA HIS A 115 11.85 8.03 -11.71
C HIS A 115 11.16 9.15 -12.51
N TYR A 116 10.35 10.00 -11.88
CA TYR A 116 9.62 11.08 -12.55
C TYR A 116 10.42 12.36 -12.73
N GLY A 117 11.58 12.48 -12.10
CA GLY A 117 12.45 13.67 -12.13
C GLY A 117 11.95 14.86 -11.30
N SER A 118 10.64 14.92 -11.00
CA SER A 118 10.05 15.95 -10.14
C SER A 118 8.71 15.54 -9.55
N ALA A 119 8.30 16.22 -8.48
CA ALA A 119 6.97 16.05 -7.90
C ALA A 119 5.85 16.49 -8.87
N ALA A 120 6.11 17.52 -9.68
CA ALA A 120 5.15 18.01 -10.69
C ALA A 120 4.90 16.94 -11.78
N ASN A 121 5.96 16.32 -12.30
CA ASN A 121 5.83 15.25 -13.29
C ASN A 121 5.12 14.02 -12.72
N ARG A 122 5.44 13.64 -11.46
CA ARG A 122 4.74 12.55 -10.77
C ARG A 122 3.24 12.83 -10.65
N THR A 123 2.87 14.06 -10.29
CA THR A 123 1.46 14.48 -10.19
C THR A 123 0.79 14.45 -11.57
N ALA A 124 1.43 14.98 -12.61
CA ALA A 124 0.92 14.94 -13.98
C ALA A 124 0.68 13.51 -14.46
N ALA A 125 1.61 12.60 -14.25
CA ALA A 125 1.44 11.18 -14.56
C ALA A 125 0.26 10.54 -13.79
N GLY A 126 0.06 10.92 -12.53
CA GLY A 126 -1.09 10.50 -11.74
C GLY A 126 -2.42 10.99 -12.33
N ILE A 127 -2.48 12.23 -12.79
CA ILE A 127 -3.67 12.81 -13.46
C ILE A 127 -3.95 12.04 -14.76
N THR A 128 -2.94 11.85 -15.61
CA THR A 128 -3.08 11.09 -16.85
C THR A 128 -3.58 9.65 -16.60
N ARG A 129 -3.12 9.03 -15.50
CA ARG A 129 -3.55 7.67 -15.15
C ARG A 129 -5.04 7.56 -14.88
N VAL A 130 -5.67 8.54 -14.24
CA VAL A 130 -7.12 8.55 -14.00
C VAL A 130 -7.95 8.80 -15.27
N GLU A 131 -7.33 9.26 -16.35
CA GLU A 131 -8.00 9.37 -17.64
C GLU A 131 -8.29 8.01 -18.26
N HIS A 132 -7.38 7.05 -18.11
CA HIS A 132 -7.47 5.71 -18.73
C HIS A 132 -7.85 4.59 -17.77
N SER A 133 -7.89 4.83 -16.46
CA SER A 133 -8.23 3.78 -15.48
C SER A 133 -8.90 4.36 -14.24
N THR A 134 -9.59 3.49 -13.51
CA THR A 134 -10.25 3.81 -12.24
C THR A 134 -9.77 2.85 -11.17
N LEU A 135 -9.41 3.36 -9.99
CA LEU A 135 -9.17 2.53 -8.82
C LEU A 135 -10.51 2.02 -8.30
N VAL A 136 -10.69 0.69 -8.30
CA VAL A 136 -11.91 0.04 -7.81
C VAL A 136 -11.80 -0.24 -6.32
N ALA A 137 -10.69 -0.83 -5.88
CA ALA A 137 -10.43 -1.12 -4.47
C ALA A 137 -8.93 -1.24 -4.17
N THR A 138 -8.58 -1.01 -2.92
CA THR A 138 -7.27 -1.36 -2.37
C THR A 138 -7.43 -1.87 -0.95
N PHE A 139 -6.75 -2.96 -0.63
CA PHE A 139 -6.77 -3.56 0.71
C PHE A 139 -5.49 -4.36 0.97
N LEU A 140 -5.28 -4.69 2.23
CA LEU A 140 -4.15 -5.50 2.68
C LEU A 140 -4.65 -6.87 3.11
N VAL A 141 -3.91 -7.89 2.74
CA VAL A 141 -4.08 -9.26 3.22
C VAL A 141 -2.78 -9.73 3.86
N ARG A 142 -2.86 -10.68 4.79
CA ARG A 142 -1.70 -11.32 5.37
C ARG A 142 -1.78 -12.81 5.14
N ASP A 143 -0.73 -13.39 4.63
CA ASP A 143 -0.61 -14.82 4.50
C ASP A 143 -0.62 -15.49 5.88
N GLN A 144 -1.26 -16.64 5.99
CA GLN A 144 -1.31 -17.46 7.18
C GLN A 144 -0.96 -18.91 6.78
N THR A 145 0.11 -19.44 7.32
CA THR A 145 0.37 -20.87 7.23
C THR A 145 -0.43 -21.57 8.32
N VAL A 146 -1.33 -22.48 7.93
CA VAL A 146 -2.05 -23.31 8.89
C VAL A 146 -1.10 -24.39 9.44
N ASN A 147 -0.90 -24.39 10.76
CA ASN A 147 -0.01 -25.32 11.40
C ASN A 147 -0.63 -26.73 11.46
N PRO A 148 0.16 -27.81 11.42
CA PRO A 148 -0.36 -29.16 11.57
C PRO A 148 -1.13 -29.34 12.89
N TRP A 149 -2.16 -30.15 12.84
CA TRP A 149 -2.87 -30.59 14.06
C TRP A 149 -1.89 -31.39 14.94
N LYS A 150 -1.78 -31.02 16.21
CA LYS A 150 -0.97 -31.73 17.21
C LYS A 150 -1.84 -32.68 18.01
#